data_f69467e8285a23f2938d348d84dda001
#
_entry.id   f69467e8285a23f2938d348d84dda001
#
_cell.length_a   1.000
_cell.length_b   1.000
_cell.length_c   1.000
_cell.angle_alpha   90.00
_cell.angle_beta   90.00
_cell.angle_gamma   90.00
#
_symmetry.space_group_name_H-M   'P 1'
#
loop_
_entity.id
_entity.type
_entity.pdbx_description
1 polymer ?
#
loop_
_entity_poly.entity_id
_entity_poly.type
_entity_poly.pdbx_seq_one_letter_code
_entity_poly.pdbx_strand_id
1 'polypeptide(L)'
;DTNNTNCVKRFVQRLDSPNTSTYVGEGKLQEINQYVQQLADTDDFIDMVIFDDELSPRQLRNIEKALNAHNQNEIKDNHKQPVRVIDRTILILEIFLNRAQTSYAKTQVEMAHLQYMLPRLTRMWSHLDRQRGGGTTSRGMGETQIEADKRIIGQRIALLREELKKIDRQMATQRQNRGKMVRVALVGYTNVGKSTMMNLLSKSEVFAENKLFATLDTTVRKVTIENLPFLLSDTVGFIRKLPHHLVESFKSTLDEVREADLLIHVVDISHPNFEEQYEVVEQTINELLTKQTEVKEQQPWSNKRKDNGNRKTEKTVAQIPRIVVFNKIDAFTYTPKEEDDLTPIKRENISLEELQRTWMSKLHDDCIFISARQK
;
A
#
# COMPACT_ATOMS: atom_id res chain seq x y z
N ASP A 1 8.51 5.71 -11.90
CA ASP A 1 9.06 4.49 -12.55
C ASP A 1 8.10 3.28 -12.50
N THR A 2 7.23 3.16 -11.51
CA THR A 2 6.32 1.98 -11.40
C THR A 2 5.13 2.07 -12.34
N ASN A 3 4.74 3.27 -12.78
CA ASN A 3 3.60 3.57 -13.66
C ASN A 3 4.02 4.19 -15.01
N ASN A 4 5.27 4.03 -15.45
CA ASN A 4 5.83 4.74 -16.61
C ASN A 4 5.72 6.26 -16.52
N THR A 5 5.71 6.82 -15.31
CA THR A 5 5.69 8.25 -15.05
C THR A 5 7.06 8.72 -14.58
N ASN A 6 7.53 9.85 -15.12
CA ASN A 6 8.77 10.48 -14.70
C ASN A 6 8.45 11.66 -13.77
N CYS A 7 9.11 11.71 -12.62
CA CYS A 7 8.99 12.86 -11.71
C CYS A 7 9.91 13.98 -12.19
N VAL A 8 9.33 15.03 -12.80
CA VAL A 8 10.09 16.16 -13.37
C VAL A 8 10.55 17.11 -12.27
N LYS A 9 9.68 17.43 -11.30
CA LYS A 9 10.00 18.36 -10.19
C LYS A 9 9.28 17.96 -8.92
N ARG A 10 9.96 18.18 -7.79
CA ARG A 10 9.41 17.96 -6.45
C ARG A 10 9.27 19.31 -5.73
N PHE A 11 8.09 19.55 -5.15
CA PHE A 11 7.80 20.71 -4.31
C PHE A 11 7.66 20.26 -2.86
N VAL A 12 8.28 20.98 -1.94
CA VAL A 12 8.22 20.71 -0.50
C VAL A 12 7.74 21.95 0.22
N GLN A 13 6.85 21.77 1.19
CA GLN A 13 6.39 22.83 2.09
C GLN A 13 6.28 22.28 3.51
N ARG A 14 6.73 23.06 4.47
CA ARG A 14 6.50 22.81 5.90
C ARG A 14 5.31 23.63 6.36
N LEU A 15 4.32 22.97 6.92
CA LEU A 15 3.13 23.57 7.50
C LEU A 15 2.86 22.88 8.84
N ASP A 16 2.40 23.64 9.84
CA ASP A 16 1.97 23.06 11.12
C ASP A 16 0.72 22.20 10.96
N SER A 17 -0.14 22.59 10.01
CA SER A 17 -1.30 21.80 9.60
C SER A 17 -1.59 22.02 8.11
N PRO A 18 -2.09 21.00 7.39
CA PRO A 18 -2.49 21.13 5.98
C PRO A 18 -3.61 22.15 5.81
N ASN A 19 -3.55 22.93 4.71
CA ASN A 19 -4.63 23.85 4.39
C ASN A 19 -5.93 23.08 4.11
N THR A 20 -7.03 23.51 4.73
CA THR A 20 -8.34 22.84 4.62
C THR A 20 -8.95 22.88 3.22
N SER A 21 -8.57 23.88 2.40
CA SER A 21 -9.09 24.10 1.05
C SER A 21 -8.22 23.51 -0.05
N THR A 22 -6.89 23.55 0.10
CA THR A 22 -5.92 23.26 -0.97
C THR A 22 -4.77 22.36 -0.52
N TYR A 23 -4.79 21.85 0.72
CA TYR A 23 -3.71 21.05 1.33
C TYR A 23 -2.40 21.83 1.53
N VAL A 24 -1.91 22.50 0.49
CA VAL A 24 -0.74 23.42 0.51
C VAL A 24 -1.20 24.86 0.65
N GLY A 25 -0.31 25.75 1.10
CA GLY A 25 -0.58 27.18 1.15
C GLY A 25 -0.77 27.79 -0.25
N GLU A 26 -1.49 28.91 -0.32
CA GLU A 26 -1.81 29.58 -1.61
C GLU A 26 -0.56 29.93 -2.42
N GLY A 27 0.49 30.48 -1.79
CA GLY A 27 1.74 30.81 -2.48
C GLY A 27 2.43 29.57 -3.08
N LYS A 28 2.40 28.44 -2.38
CA LYS A 28 2.95 27.18 -2.92
C LYS A 28 2.11 26.65 -4.06
N LEU A 29 0.78 26.75 -3.99
CA LEU A 29 -0.11 26.38 -5.09
C LEU A 29 0.11 27.25 -6.33
N GLN A 30 0.34 28.57 -6.14
CA GLN A 30 0.69 29.47 -7.24
C GLN A 30 2.04 29.11 -7.87
N GLU A 31 3.05 28.76 -7.07
CA GLU A 31 4.35 28.29 -7.55
C GLU A 31 4.21 27.02 -8.42
N ILE A 32 3.42 26.04 -7.96
CA ILE A 32 3.13 24.83 -8.73
C ILE A 32 2.40 25.18 -10.03
N ASN A 33 1.38 26.05 -9.97
CA ASN A 33 0.62 26.45 -11.14
C ASN A 33 1.49 27.18 -12.17
N GLN A 34 2.33 28.12 -11.75
CA GLN A 34 3.29 28.81 -12.64
C GLN A 34 4.23 27.82 -13.33
N TYR A 35 4.74 26.83 -12.60
CA TYR A 35 5.60 25.80 -13.20
C TYR A 35 4.87 24.95 -14.22
N VAL A 36 3.66 24.51 -13.93
CA VAL A 36 2.81 23.75 -14.84
C VAL A 36 2.52 24.57 -16.12
N GLN A 37 2.22 25.86 -15.97
CA GLN A 37 1.94 26.75 -17.11
C GLN A 37 3.17 27.01 -17.97
N GLN A 38 4.36 27.16 -17.37
CA GLN A 38 5.62 27.33 -18.12
C GLN A 38 5.91 26.18 -19.07
N LEU A 39 5.48 24.97 -18.73
CA LEU A 39 5.70 23.75 -19.51
C LEU A 39 4.50 23.38 -20.39
N ALA A 40 3.37 24.08 -20.29
CA ALA A 40 2.12 23.72 -20.95
C ALA A 40 2.21 23.67 -22.49
N ASP A 41 3.10 24.44 -23.11
CA ASP A 41 3.28 24.53 -24.57
C ASP A 41 4.59 23.88 -25.03
N THR A 42 5.25 23.10 -24.17
CA THR A 42 6.49 22.38 -24.46
C THR A 42 6.22 20.89 -24.64
N ASP A 43 7.19 20.17 -25.22
CA ASP A 43 7.14 18.70 -25.31
C ASP A 43 7.21 18.02 -23.92
N ASP A 44 7.64 18.75 -22.90
CA ASP A 44 7.73 18.33 -21.49
C ASP A 44 6.49 18.76 -20.66
N PHE A 45 5.31 18.84 -21.28
CA PHE A 45 4.08 19.24 -20.57
C PHE A 45 3.78 18.32 -19.37
N ILE A 46 3.15 18.88 -18.35
CA ILE A 46 2.81 18.18 -17.12
C ILE A 46 1.42 17.58 -17.20
N ASP A 47 1.32 16.26 -17.28
CA ASP A 47 0.04 15.54 -17.30
C ASP A 47 -0.62 15.48 -15.94
N MET A 48 0.20 15.43 -14.86
CA MET A 48 -0.27 15.04 -13.54
C MET A 48 0.50 15.73 -12.42
N VAL A 49 -0.23 16.13 -11.39
CA VAL A 49 0.33 16.61 -10.11
C VAL A 49 -0.04 15.61 -9.02
N ILE A 50 0.98 15.08 -8.31
CA ILE A 50 0.81 14.05 -7.29
C ILE A 50 1.07 14.64 -5.92
N PHE A 51 0.14 14.47 -5.00
CA PHE A 51 0.30 14.81 -3.58
C PHE A 51 0.67 13.56 -2.78
N ASP A 52 1.77 13.63 -2.01
CA ASP A 52 2.26 12.51 -1.20
C ASP A 52 1.53 12.38 0.14
N ASP A 53 0.23 12.65 0.13
CA ASP A 53 -0.69 12.40 1.24
C ASP A 53 -2.13 12.22 0.70
N GLU A 54 -3.08 11.89 1.58
CA GLU A 54 -4.48 11.76 1.20
C GLU A 54 -5.14 13.15 1.12
N LEU A 55 -5.80 13.43 -0.01
CA LEU A 55 -6.57 14.66 -0.21
C LEU A 55 -8.06 14.42 0.08
N SER A 56 -8.68 15.38 0.75
CA SER A 56 -10.13 15.40 0.81
C SER A 56 -10.74 15.69 -0.57
N PRO A 57 -11.97 15.23 -0.85
CA PRO A 57 -12.64 15.53 -2.13
C PRO A 57 -12.77 17.03 -2.44
N ARG A 58 -12.77 17.88 -1.41
CA ARG A 58 -12.80 19.35 -1.56
C ARG A 58 -11.44 19.88 -1.99
N GLN A 59 -10.38 19.43 -1.34
CA GLN A 59 -9.00 19.85 -1.66
C GLN A 59 -8.64 19.47 -3.10
N LEU A 60 -8.87 18.21 -3.48
CA LEU A 60 -8.61 17.70 -4.82
C LEU A 60 -9.25 18.59 -5.89
N ARG A 61 -10.54 18.87 -5.76
CA ARG A 61 -11.28 19.71 -6.69
C ARG A 61 -10.79 21.15 -6.74
N ASN A 62 -10.47 21.75 -5.59
CA ASN A 62 -9.99 23.14 -5.56
C ASN A 62 -8.62 23.26 -6.23
N ILE A 63 -7.75 22.27 -6.03
CA ILE A 63 -6.44 22.22 -6.67
C ILE A 63 -6.59 22.01 -8.17
N GLU A 64 -7.40 21.05 -8.63
CA GLU A 64 -7.67 20.85 -10.07
C GLU A 64 -8.22 22.10 -10.73
N LYS A 65 -9.15 22.78 -10.06
CA LYS A 65 -9.70 24.05 -10.57
C LYS A 65 -8.63 25.13 -10.68
N ALA A 66 -7.74 25.24 -9.70
CA ALA A 66 -6.67 26.22 -9.70
C ALA A 66 -5.65 25.97 -10.82
N LEU A 67 -5.25 24.71 -11.00
CA LEU A 67 -4.27 24.32 -12.01
C LEU A 67 -4.81 24.43 -13.45
N ASN A 68 -6.11 24.24 -13.66
CA ASN A 68 -6.74 24.27 -14.97
C ASN A 68 -7.49 25.60 -15.26
N ALA A 69 -7.38 26.62 -14.39
CA ALA A 69 -8.14 27.86 -14.51
C ALA A 69 -7.84 28.64 -15.82
N HIS A 70 -6.58 28.63 -16.26
CA HIS A 70 -6.14 29.37 -17.44
C HIS A 70 -6.46 28.67 -18.77
N ASN A 71 -6.56 27.35 -18.78
CA ASN A 71 -6.75 26.55 -19.99
C ASN A 71 -8.21 26.14 -20.23
N GLN A 72 -9.17 26.74 -19.52
CA GLN A 72 -10.58 26.32 -19.59
C GLN A 72 -11.20 26.37 -20.98
N ASN A 73 -10.82 27.33 -21.83
CA ASN A 73 -11.34 27.44 -23.21
C ASN A 73 -10.71 26.38 -24.11
N GLU A 74 -9.40 26.18 -24.03
CA GLU A 74 -8.66 25.18 -24.82
C GLU A 74 -9.01 23.73 -24.44
N ILE A 75 -9.29 23.50 -23.16
CA ILE A 75 -9.81 22.20 -22.68
C ILE A 75 -11.22 21.94 -23.23
N LYS A 76 -12.08 22.96 -23.29
CA LYS A 76 -13.45 22.83 -23.85
C LYS A 76 -13.42 22.52 -25.35
N ASP A 77 -12.46 23.05 -26.07
CA ASP A 77 -12.31 22.83 -27.53
C ASP A 77 -11.52 21.55 -27.83
N ASN A 78 -11.25 20.68 -26.84
CA ASN A 78 -10.47 19.42 -26.93
C ASN A 78 -9.04 19.59 -27.50
N HIS A 79 -8.47 20.80 -27.44
CA HIS A 79 -7.10 21.05 -27.89
C HIS A 79 -6.03 20.71 -26.85
N LYS A 80 -6.39 20.70 -25.52
CA LYS A 80 -5.49 20.31 -24.42
C LYS A 80 -6.18 19.41 -23.41
N GLN A 81 -5.44 18.44 -22.91
CA GLN A 81 -5.92 17.64 -21.78
C GLN A 81 -5.74 18.39 -20.45
N PRO A 82 -6.71 18.30 -19.52
CA PRO A 82 -6.58 18.92 -18.22
C PRO A 82 -5.49 18.22 -17.41
N VAL A 83 -4.74 19.01 -16.64
CA VAL A 83 -3.78 18.49 -15.66
C VAL A 83 -4.55 17.73 -14.59
N ARG A 84 -4.25 16.45 -14.44
CA ARG A 84 -4.87 15.58 -13.41
C ARG A 84 -4.22 15.84 -12.06
N VAL A 85 -5.03 15.87 -11.02
CA VAL A 85 -4.54 15.89 -9.64
C VAL A 85 -4.88 14.55 -9.00
N ILE A 86 -3.86 13.88 -8.50
CA ILE A 86 -4.05 12.62 -7.77
C ILE A 86 -3.37 12.71 -6.42
N ASP A 87 -3.91 11.99 -5.48
CA ASP A 87 -3.33 11.81 -4.17
C ASP A 87 -2.56 10.49 -4.07
N ARG A 88 -1.85 10.31 -2.98
CA ARG A 88 -1.08 9.10 -2.68
C ARG A 88 -1.94 7.84 -2.78
N THR A 89 -3.20 7.89 -2.30
CA THR A 89 -4.10 6.74 -2.28
C THR A 89 -4.54 6.33 -3.68
N ILE A 90 -4.90 7.30 -4.54
CA ILE A 90 -5.24 7.03 -5.95
C ILE A 90 -4.02 6.44 -6.66
N LEU A 91 -2.83 7.01 -6.47
CA LEU A 91 -1.61 6.50 -7.09
C LEU A 91 -1.34 5.04 -6.71
N ILE A 92 -1.46 4.70 -5.42
CA ILE A 92 -1.28 3.32 -4.93
C ILE A 92 -2.32 2.38 -5.56
N LEU A 93 -3.58 2.80 -5.64
CA LEU A 93 -4.66 2.02 -6.26
C LEU A 93 -4.41 1.79 -7.76
N GLU A 94 -3.96 2.80 -8.49
CA GLU A 94 -3.59 2.67 -9.91
C GLU A 94 -2.40 1.70 -10.11
N ILE A 95 -1.39 1.77 -9.24
CA ILE A 95 -0.28 0.81 -9.26
C ILE A 95 -0.81 -0.61 -9.03
N PHE A 96 -1.70 -0.78 -8.08
CA PHE A 96 -2.29 -2.09 -7.78
C PHE A 96 -3.17 -2.61 -8.92
N LEU A 97 -3.99 -1.78 -9.56
CA LEU A 97 -4.77 -2.17 -10.73
C LEU A 97 -3.88 -2.68 -11.86
N ASN A 98 -2.75 -2.02 -12.09
CA ASN A 98 -1.79 -2.43 -13.13
C ASN A 98 -1.01 -3.70 -12.76
N ARG A 99 -0.89 -4.02 -11.46
CA ARG A 99 -0.10 -5.17 -10.98
C ARG A 99 -0.95 -6.42 -10.67
N ALA A 100 -2.24 -6.26 -10.43
CA ALA A 100 -3.13 -7.36 -10.13
C ALA A 100 -3.21 -8.34 -11.32
N GLN A 101 -2.79 -9.59 -11.10
CA GLN A 101 -2.80 -10.64 -12.13
C GLN A 101 -3.97 -11.59 -11.91
N THR A 102 -4.21 -12.00 -10.66
CA THR A 102 -5.30 -12.95 -10.36
C THR A 102 -6.67 -12.25 -10.39
N SER A 103 -7.72 -13.04 -10.69
CA SER A 103 -9.10 -12.54 -10.61
C SER A 103 -9.42 -12.01 -9.22
N TYR A 104 -8.89 -12.65 -8.17
CA TYR A 104 -9.09 -12.24 -6.79
C TYR A 104 -8.49 -10.84 -6.51
N ALA A 105 -7.21 -10.63 -6.83
CA ALA A 105 -6.57 -9.34 -6.64
C ALA A 105 -7.24 -8.24 -7.47
N LYS A 106 -7.60 -8.52 -8.72
CA LYS A 106 -8.34 -7.57 -9.58
C LYS A 106 -9.66 -7.15 -8.95
N THR A 107 -10.45 -8.10 -8.48
CA THR A 107 -11.75 -7.84 -7.83
C THR A 107 -11.58 -7.03 -6.54
N GLN A 108 -10.55 -7.33 -5.74
CA GLN A 108 -10.24 -6.58 -4.51
C GLN A 108 -9.85 -5.13 -4.80
N VAL A 109 -8.91 -4.93 -5.72
CA VAL A 109 -8.40 -3.59 -6.05
C VAL A 109 -9.48 -2.76 -6.73
N GLU A 110 -10.28 -3.36 -7.64
CA GLU A 110 -11.42 -2.68 -8.26
C GLU A 110 -12.44 -2.23 -7.20
N MET A 111 -12.76 -3.10 -6.25
CA MET A 111 -13.68 -2.74 -5.16
C MET A 111 -13.12 -1.58 -4.31
N ALA A 112 -11.85 -1.65 -3.91
CA ALA A 112 -11.20 -0.59 -3.14
C ALA A 112 -11.16 0.73 -3.90
N HIS A 113 -10.84 0.69 -5.19
CA HIS A 113 -10.82 1.86 -6.06
C HIS A 113 -12.19 2.51 -6.16
N LEU A 114 -13.25 1.73 -6.42
CA LEU A 114 -14.61 2.25 -6.47
C LEU A 114 -15.09 2.83 -5.14
N GLN A 115 -14.77 2.18 -4.02
CA GLN A 115 -15.10 2.68 -2.69
C GLN A 115 -14.40 4.02 -2.39
N TYR A 116 -13.14 4.15 -2.79
CA TYR A 116 -12.39 5.39 -2.61
C TYR A 116 -12.87 6.52 -3.53
N MET A 117 -13.24 6.20 -4.75
CA MET A 117 -13.73 7.17 -5.73
C MET A 117 -15.17 7.62 -5.48
N LEU A 118 -16.02 6.77 -4.91
CA LEU A 118 -17.44 7.06 -4.71
C LEU A 118 -17.73 8.40 -4.00
N PRO A 119 -17.11 8.76 -2.86
CA PRO A 119 -17.33 10.06 -2.21
C PRO A 119 -16.72 11.23 -3.00
N ARG A 120 -15.75 10.96 -3.85
CA ARG A 120 -15.06 11.94 -4.68
C ARG A 120 -15.88 12.29 -5.93
N LEU A 121 -16.45 11.32 -6.60
CA LEU A 121 -17.34 11.51 -7.76
C LEU A 121 -18.54 12.37 -7.43
N THR A 122 -19.18 12.14 -6.30
CA THR A 122 -20.42 12.85 -5.93
C THR A 122 -20.26 14.35 -5.79
N ARG A 123 -19.06 14.86 -5.61
CA ARG A 123 -18.76 16.29 -5.48
C ARG A 123 -18.09 16.89 -6.74
N MET A 124 -17.54 16.07 -7.60
CA MET A 124 -16.98 16.53 -8.90
C MET A 124 -18.09 16.91 -9.88
N TRP A 125 -19.15 16.11 -9.97
CA TRP A 125 -20.26 16.30 -10.92
C TRP A 125 -21.15 17.51 -10.61
N SER A 126 -21.33 17.85 -9.35
CA SER A 126 -22.12 19.04 -8.95
C SER A 126 -21.52 20.37 -9.49
N HIS A 127 -20.28 20.35 -9.95
CA HIS A 127 -19.61 21.53 -10.52
C HIS A 127 -19.83 21.64 -12.04
N LEU A 128 -19.91 20.53 -12.75
CA LEU A 128 -20.18 20.51 -14.19
C LEU A 128 -21.60 20.99 -14.49
N ASP A 129 -22.56 20.69 -13.64
CA ASP A 129 -23.95 21.17 -13.75
C ASP A 129 -24.08 22.68 -13.62
N ARG A 130 -23.30 23.31 -12.74
CA ARG A 130 -23.31 24.78 -12.58
C ARG A 130 -22.65 25.51 -13.75
N GLN A 131 -21.75 24.85 -14.49
CA GLN A 131 -21.08 25.43 -15.66
C GLN A 131 -21.90 25.34 -16.94
N ARG A 132 -22.88 24.44 -17.03
CA ARG A 132 -23.81 24.30 -18.16
C ARG A 132 -24.99 25.25 -18.09
N GLY A 133 -24.76 26.52 -17.78
CA GLY A 133 -25.60 27.67 -18.06
C GLY A 133 -27.12 27.52 -18.00
N GLY A 134 -27.73 28.00 -16.90
CA GLY A 134 -28.92 28.85 -17.04
C GLY A 134 -30.20 28.31 -17.73
N GLY A 135 -30.65 27.12 -17.34
CA GLY A 135 -32.01 26.71 -17.69
C GLY A 135 -32.66 26.00 -16.52
N THR A 136 -33.83 26.43 -16.09
CA THR A 136 -34.59 25.87 -14.97
C THR A 136 -34.97 24.40 -15.13
N THR A 137 -34.84 23.83 -16.31
CA THR A 137 -35.08 22.43 -16.64
C THR A 137 -33.87 21.50 -16.44
N SER A 138 -32.65 22.08 -16.34
CA SER A 138 -31.40 21.29 -16.24
C SER A 138 -31.04 20.86 -14.81
N ARG A 139 -31.62 21.47 -13.77
CA ARG A 139 -31.30 21.14 -12.36
C ARG A 139 -31.76 19.74 -11.95
N GLY A 140 -32.89 19.28 -12.47
CA GLY A 140 -33.43 17.97 -12.15
C GLY A 140 -32.70 16.81 -12.86
N MET A 141 -32.16 17.04 -14.07
CA MET A 141 -31.46 16.00 -14.82
C MET A 141 -30.04 15.75 -14.31
N GLY A 142 -29.34 16.77 -13.81
CA GLY A 142 -28.01 16.61 -13.25
C GLY A 142 -27.99 15.88 -11.89
N GLU A 143 -28.94 16.15 -11.01
CA GLU A 143 -29.09 15.40 -9.77
C GLU A 143 -29.45 13.94 -10.02
N THR A 144 -30.36 13.66 -10.95
CA THR A 144 -30.76 12.30 -11.30
C THR A 144 -29.60 11.51 -11.94
N GLN A 145 -28.73 12.15 -12.71
CA GLN A 145 -27.57 11.49 -13.32
C GLN A 145 -26.53 11.10 -12.24
N ILE A 146 -26.23 11.99 -11.31
CA ILE A 146 -25.33 11.70 -10.17
C ILE A 146 -25.88 10.57 -9.29
N GLU A 147 -27.19 10.56 -9.04
CA GLU A 147 -27.82 9.49 -8.27
C GLU A 147 -27.82 8.16 -9.02
N ALA A 148 -28.02 8.19 -10.35
CA ALA A 148 -27.89 7.01 -11.19
C ALA A 148 -26.46 6.46 -11.19
N ASP A 149 -25.45 7.30 -11.32
CA ASP A 149 -24.03 6.90 -11.29
C ASP A 149 -23.66 6.31 -9.91
N LYS A 150 -24.07 6.95 -8.81
CA LYS A 150 -23.90 6.40 -7.46
C LYS A 150 -24.52 5.02 -7.31
N ARG A 151 -25.73 4.85 -7.83
CA ARG A 151 -26.44 3.58 -7.77
C ARG A 151 -25.71 2.50 -8.56
N ILE A 152 -25.23 2.82 -9.77
CA ILE A 152 -24.47 1.89 -10.62
C ILE A 152 -23.19 1.47 -9.88
N ILE A 153 -22.42 2.41 -9.36
CA ILE A 153 -21.19 2.12 -8.60
C ILE A 153 -21.51 1.34 -7.34
N GLY A 154 -22.56 1.69 -6.61
CA GLY A 154 -23.01 0.96 -5.43
C GLY A 154 -23.39 -0.49 -5.76
N GLN A 155 -24.10 -0.72 -6.87
CA GLN A 155 -24.41 -2.06 -7.36
C GLN A 155 -23.15 -2.82 -7.75
N ARG A 156 -22.19 -2.18 -8.43
CA ARG A 156 -20.93 -2.82 -8.79
C ARG A 156 -20.13 -3.23 -7.55
N ILE A 157 -20.04 -2.37 -6.53
CA ILE A 157 -19.39 -2.70 -5.25
C ILE A 157 -20.08 -3.88 -4.56
N ALA A 158 -21.42 -3.94 -4.59
CA ALA A 158 -22.17 -5.06 -4.01
C ALA A 158 -21.86 -6.38 -4.73
N LEU A 159 -21.84 -6.37 -6.07
CA LEU A 159 -21.46 -7.54 -6.88
C LEU A 159 -20.03 -8.01 -6.60
N LEU A 160 -19.07 -7.10 -6.60
CA LEU A 160 -17.68 -7.42 -6.29
C LEU A 160 -17.52 -8.00 -4.88
N ARG A 161 -18.27 -7.48 -3.90
CA ARG A 161 -18.27 -8.01 -2.52
C ARG A 161 -18.80 -9.45 -2.45
N GLU A 162 -19.85 -9.76 -3.19
CA GLU A 162 -20.36 -11.14 -3.25
C GLU A 162 -19.40 -12.09 -3.99
N GLU A 163 -18.73 -11.60 -5.03
CA GLU A 163 -17.70 -12.37 -5.74
C GLU A 163 -16.52 -12.68 -4.81
N LEU A 164 -16.01 -11.67 -4.07
CA LEU A 164 -14.96 -11.89 -3.08
C LEU A 164 -15.36 -12.89 -2.01
N LYS A 165 -16.57 -12.84 -1.48
CA LYS A 165 -17.05 -13.82 -0.51
C LYS A 165 -17.05 -15.26 -1.06
N LYS A 166 -17.36 -15.45 -2.35
CA LYS A 166 -17.30 -16.78 -2.98
C LYS A 166 -15.86 -17.27 -3.07
N ILE A 167 -14.94 -16.39 -3.52
CA ILE A 167 -13.52 -16.72 -3.64
C ILE A 167 -12.92 -17.00 -2.25
N ASP A 168 -13.22 -16.19 -1.22
CA ASP A 168 -12.76 -16.42 0.15
C ASP A 168 -13.17 -17.79 0.70
N ARG A 169 -14.41 -18.24 0.42
CA ARG A 169 -14.87 -19.58 0.81
C ARG A 169 -14.07 -20.67 0.11
N GLN A 170 -13.78 -20.51 -1.19
CA GLN A 170 -12.98 -21.46 -1.95
C GLN A 170 -11.55 -21.52 -1.42
N MET A 171 -10.94 -20.35 -1.16
CA MET A 171 -9.60 -20.27 -0.59
C MET A 171 -9.53 -20.86 0.83
N ALA A 172 -10.55 -20.64 1.67
CA ALA A 172 -10.63 -21.25 3.00
C ALA A 172 -10.66 -22.77 2.92
N THR A 173 -11.42 -23.35 1.98
CA THR A 173 -11.46 -24.80 1.74
C THR A 173 -10.10 -25.33 1.27
N GLN A 174 -9.45 -24.62 0.33
CA GLN A 174 -8.10 -25.00 -0.13
C GLN A 174 -7.06 -24.93 0.99
N ARG A 175 -7.16 -23.93 1.88
CA ARG A 175 -6.26 -23.80 3.04
C ARG A 175 -6.43 -24.96 4.03
N GLN A 176 -7.65 -25.41 4.29
CA GLN A 176 -7.92 -26.60 5.13
C GLN A 176 -7.27 -27.86 4.58
N ASN A 177 -7.21 -28.00 3.25
CA ASN A 177 -6.63 -29.17 2.59
C ASN A 177 -5.09 -29.17 2.54
N ARG A 178 -4.40 -28.07 2.92
CA ARG A 178 -2.92 -27.96 2.94
C ARG A 178 -2.24 -28.77 4.04
N GLY A 179 -2.99 -29.48 4.88
CA GLY A 179 -2.46 -30.39 5.91
C GLY A 179 -1.87 -29.67 7.12
N LYS A 180 -1.08 -30.45 7.92
CA LYS A 180 -0.44 -29.99 9.18
C LYS A 180 0.99 -29.45 8.98
N MET A 181 1.34 -29.00 7.77
CA MET A 181 2.69 -28.44 7.54
C MET A 181 2.84 -27.10 8.25
N VAL A 182 4.04 -26.85 8.75
CA VAL A 182 4.43 -25.54 9.32
C VAL A 182 4.27 -24.47 8.23
N ARG A 183 3.70 -23.33 8.61
CA ARG A 183 3.46 -22.19 7.73
C ARG A 183 4.38 -21.05 8.11
N VAL A 184 5.17 -20.61 7.15
CA VAL A 184 6.11 -19.49 7.30
C VAL A 184 5.68 -18.38 6.37
N ALA A 185 5.50 -17.15 6.88
CA ALA A 185 5.15 -16.01 6.05
C ALA A 185 6.28 -14.97 6.01
N LEU A 186 6.64 -14.55 4.79
CA LEU A 186 7.55 -13.44 4.56
C LEU A 186 6.78 -12.14 4.69
N VAL A 187 7.18 -11.29 5.61
CA VAL A 187 6.60 -9.96 5.85
C VAL A 187 7.69 -8.90 5.73
N GLY A 188 7.33 -7.67 5.47
CA GLY A 188 8.30 -6.58 5.35
C GLY A 188 7.83 -5.48 4.41
N TYR A 189 8.55 -4.39 4.41
CA TYR A 189 8.26 -3.24 3.57
C TYR A 189 8.32 -3.58 2.07
N THR A 190 7.80 -2.70 1.20
CA THR A 190 7.93 -2.91 -0.26
C THR A 190 9.39 -2.86 -0.70
N ASN A 191 9.75 -3.69 -1.67
CA ASN A 191 11.08 -3.74 -2.28
C ASN A 191 12.25 -4.12 -1.34
N VAL A 192 12.01 -4.75 -0.20
CA VAL A 192 13.07 -5.23 0.70
C VAL A 192 13.70 -6.56 0.26
N GLY A 193 13.15 -7.20 -0.77
CA GLY A 193 13.66 -8.45 -1.33
C GLY A 193 12.93 -9.72 -0.86
N LYS A 194 11.66 -9.64 -0.41
CA LYS A 194 10.85 -10.82 -0.01
C LYS A 194 10.75 -11.87 -1.12
N SER A 195 10.35 -11.45 -2.32
CA SER A 195 10.20 -12.37 -3.47
C SER A 195 11.55 -12.94 -3.93
N THR A 196 12.63 -12.17 -3.83
CA THR A 196 13.98 -12.65 -4.09
C THR A 196 14.38 -13.74 -3.10
N MET A 197 14.08 -13.53 -1.81
CA MET A 197 14.32 -14.51 -0.76
C MET A 197 13.47 -15.76 -0.95
N MET A 198 12.21 -15.60 -1.34
CA MET A 198 11.34 -16.74 -1.67
C MET A 198 11.93 -17.58 -2.81
N ASN A 199 12.44 -16.95 -3.87
CA ASN A 199 13.07 -17.65 -4.98
C ASN A 199 14.33 -18.41 -4.54
N LEU A 200 15.15 -17.79 -3.69
CA LEU A 200 16.34 -18.40 -3.14
C LEU A 200 16.02 -19.67 -2.35
N LEU A 201 15.04 -19.59 -1.44
CA LEU A 201 14.66 -20.71 -0.58
C LEU A 201 13.89 -21.81 -1.31
N SER A 202 13.05 -21.45 -2.26
CA SER A 202 12.21 -22.43 -3.01
C SER A 202 12.94 -23.05 -4.21
N LYS A 203 14.17 -22.63 -4.51
CA LYS A 203 14.95 -23.05 -5.70
C LYS A 203 14.14 -22.95 -7.00
N SER A 204 13.30 -21.95 -7.12
CA SER A 204 12.40 -21.73 -8.24
C SER A 204 12.48 -20.28 -8.71
N GLU A 205 12.29 -20.07 -10.01
CA GLU A 205 12.27 -18.74 -10.58
C GLU A 205 10.85 -18.14 -10.47
N VAL A 206 10.64 -17.26 -9.49
CA VAL A 206 9.51 -16.32 -9.51
C VAL A 206 10.04 -15.00 -10.04
N PHE A 207 9.24 -14.35 -10.83
CA PHE A 207 9.55 -13.03 -11.34
C PHE A 207 9.68 -12.02 -10.19
N ALA A 208 10.91 -11.70 -9.83
CA ALA A 208 11.23 -10.73 -8.81
C ALA A 208 11.68 -9.43 -9.50
N GLU A 209 10.79 -8.45 -9.58
CA GLU A 209 11.14 -7.12 -10.09
C GLU A 209 11.59 -6.19 -8.95
N ASN A 210 12.57 -5.35 -9.25
CA ASN A 210 13.00 -4.26 -8.35
C ASN A 210 12.04 -3.06 -8.44
N LYS A 211 10.74 -3.31 -8.25
CA LYS A 211 9.67 -2.32 -8.32
C LYS A 211 8.79 -2.41 -7.08
N LEU A 212 8.19 -1.29 -6.70
CA LEU A 212 7.22 -1.25 -5.61
C LEU A 212 6.02 -2.16 -5.93
N PHE A 213 5.58 -2.96 -4.96
CA PHE A 213 4.45 -3.88 -5.09
C PHE A 213 4.59 -4.88 -6.24
N ALA A 214 5.80 -5.42 -6.43
CA ALA A 214 6.02 -6.48 -7.42
C ALA A 214 5.12 -7.71 -7.14
N THR A 215 4.87 -8.00 -5.86
CA THR A 215 3.96 -9.06 -5.41
C THR A 215 2.69 -8.43 -4.82
N LEU A 216 1.57 -8.58 -5.50
CA LEU A 216 0.24 -8.21 -5.00
C LEU A 216 -0.56 -9.46 -4.63
N ASP A 217 -0.33 -10.55 -5.33
CA ASP A 217 -0.96 -11.85 -5.10
C ASP A 217 -0.09 -12.70 -4.19
N THR A 218 -0.65 -13.24 -3.12
CA THR A 218 0.08 -14.15 -2.22
C THR A 218 0.50 -15.39 -2.98
N THR A 219 1.79 -15.64 -2.99
CA THR A 219 2.35 -16.88 -3.54
C THR A 219 2.73 -17.81 -2.40
N VAL A 220 2.18 -19.05 -2.39
CA VAL A 220 2.50 -20.06 -1.40
C VAL A 220 3.27 -21.20 -2.07
N ARG A 221 4.40 -21.59 -1.48
CA ARG A 221 5.25 -22.67 -2.01
C ARG A 221 5.64 -23.64 -0.93
N LYS A 222 5.72 -24.93 -1.31
CA LYS A 222 6.32 -25.94 -0.45
C LYS A 222 7.84 -25.87 -0.58
N VAL A 223 8.50 -25.65 0.53
CA VAL A 223 9.96 -25.63 0.66
C VAL A 223 10.39 -26.79 1.54
N THR A 224 11.52 -27.41 1.25
CA THR A 224 12.08 -28.46 2.08
C THR A 224 13.53 -28.13 2.36
N ILE A 225 13.87 -27.99 3.64
CA ILE A 225 15.24 -27.78 4.14
C ILE A 225 15.55 -28.96 5.07
N GLU A 226 16.66 -29.66 4.82
CA GLU A 226 17.11 -30.79 5.64
C GLU A 226 16.01 -31.83 5.96
N ASN A 227 15.18 -32.17 4.96
CA ASN A 227 14.06 -33.07 5.07
C ASN A 227 12.84 -32.55 5.90
N LEU A 228 12.85 -31.27 6.30
CA LEU A 228 11.71 -30.63 6.94
C LEU A 228 10.89 -29.84 5.91
N PRO A 229 9.71 -30.33 5.50
CA PRO A 229 8.84 -29.62 4.59
C PRO A 229 8.01 -28.57 5.33
N PHE A 230 7.94 -27.37 4.77
CA PHE A 230 7.07 -26.29 5.25
C PHE A 230 6.47 -25.51 4.07
N LEU A 231 5.44 -24.72 4.36
CA LEU A 231 4.83 -23.80 3.40
C LEU A 231 5.39 -22.41 3.62
N LEU A 232 6.00 -21.83 2.58
CA LEU A 232 6.50 -20.48 2.58
C LEU A 232 5.56 -19.60 1.76
N SER A 233 5.07 -18.51 2.37
CA SER A 233 4.16 -17.55 1.74
C SER A 233 4.88 -16.22 1.53
N ASP A 234 4.89 -15.70 0.30
CA ASP A 234 5.26 -14.31 0.01
C ASP A 234 4.02 -13.42 0.12
N THR A 235 4.12 -12.34 0.88
CA THR A 235 2.99 -11.44 1.12
C THR A 235 3.20 -10.07 0.47
N VAL A 236 2.12 -9.32 0.35
CA VAL A 236 2.18 -7.94 -0.15
C VAL A 236 3.11 -7.10 0.74
N GLY A 237 3.98 -6.30 0.10
CA GLY A 237 4.84 -5.39 0.83
C GLY A 237 4.08 -4.27 1.53
N PHE A 238 4.42 -4.03 2.79
CA PHE A 238 3.86 -2.92 3.56
C PHE A 238 4.42 -1.57 3.08
N ILE A 239 3.64 -0.51 3.28
CA ILE A 239 4.03 0.88 3.03
C ILE A 239 3.56 1.75 4.18
N ARG A 240 4.25 2.87 4.36
CA ARG A 240 3.82 3.91 5.30
C ARG A 240 2.47 4.49 4.87
N LYS A 241 1.58 4.76 5.83
CA LYS A 241 0.23 5.33 5.59
C LYS A 241 -0.57 4.50 4.58
N LEU A 242 -0.62 3.18 4.76
CA LEU A 242 -1.48 2.33 3.95
C LEU A 242 -2.95 2.72 4.20
N PRO A 243 -3.72 3.08 3.17
CA PRO A 243 -5.12 3.46 3.36
C PRO A 243 -5.95 2.35 4.00
N HIS A 244 -6.77 2.67 5.00
CA HIS A 244 -7.58 1.68 5.73
C HIS A 244 -8.48 0.84 4.82
N HIS A 245 -9.04 1.45 3.76
CA HIS A 245 -9.84 0.73 2.76
C HIS A 245 -9.04 -0.36 2.03
N LEU A 246 -7.72 -0.14 1.82
CA LEU A 246 -6.85 -1.16 1.23
C LEU A 246 -6.52 -2.27 2.22
N VAL A 247 -6.34 -1.97 3.50
CA VAL A 247 -6.13 -2.98 4.54
C VAL A 247 -7.29 -3.97 4.59
N GLU A 248 -8.53 -3.48 4.50
CA GLU A 248 -9.72 -4.34 4.43
C GLU A 248 -9.76 -5.17 3.14
N SER A 249 -9.36 -4.58 2.01
CA SER A 249 -9.33 -5.27 0.72
C SER A 249 -8.27 -6.36 0.67
N PHE A 250 -7.11 -6.16 1.34
CA PHE A 250 -6.04 -7.16 1.43
C PHE A 250 -6.20 -8.15 2.59
N LYS A 251 -7.38 -8.22 3.19
CA LYS A 251 -7.64 -9.09 4.35
C LYS A 251 -7.19 -10.54 4.13
N SER A 252 -7.41 -11.10 2.95
CA SER A 252 -7.06 -12.50 2.68
C SER A 252 -5.56 -12.72 2.43
N THR A 253 -4.85 -11.75 1.86
CA THR A 253 -3.38 -11.81 1.77
C THR A 253 -2.75 -11.68 3.15
N LEU A 254 -3.39 -10.91 4.03
CA LEU A 254 -3.01 -10.77 5.43
C LEU A 254 -3.46 -11.97 6.29
N ASP A 255 -4.42 -12.76 5.84
CA ASP A 255 -4.82 -14.01 6.51
C ASP A 255 -3.68 -15.05 6.49
N GLU A 256 -2.82 -15.07 5.47
CA GLU A 256 -1.63 -15.94 5.47
C GLU A 256 -0.63 -15.53 6.58
N VAL A 257 -0.52 -14.24 6.90
CA VAL A 257 0.28 -13.74 8.05
C VAL A 257 -0.34 -14.18 9.38
N ARG A 258 -1.67 -14.13 9.48
CA ARG A 258 -2.42 -14.52 10.68
C ARG A 258 -2.38 -16.01 10.95
N GLU A 259 -2.35 -16.83 9.89
CA GLU A 259 -2.31 -18.27 9.97
C GLU A 259 -0.89 -18.84 10.03
N ALA A 260 0.13 -17.99 9.95
CA ALA A 260 1.52 -18.40 10.02
C ALA A 260 1.90 -18.94 11.41
N ASP A 261 2.79 -19.92 11.41
CA ASP A 261 3.42 -20.46 12.62
C ASP A 261 4.72 -19.72 12.93
N LEU A 262 5.34 -19.09 11.93
CA LEU A 262 6.55 -18.30 11.99
C LEU A 262 6.47 -17.13 11.02
N LEU A 263 6.88 -15.93 11.45
CA LEU A 263 7.05 -14.77 10.58
C LEU A 263 8.53 -14.52 10.32
N ILE A 264 8.87 -14.29 9.07
CA ILE A 264 10.20 -13.81 8.66
C ILE A 264 10.03 -12.35 8.23
N HIS A 265 10.50 -11.43 9.06
CA HIS A 265 10.45 -10.00 8.78
C HIS A 265 11.69 -9.57 8.02
N VAL A 266 11.54 -9.33 6.73
CA VAL A 266 12.62 -8.90 5.83
C VAL A 266 12.74 -7.38 5.83
N VAL A 267 13.94 -6.87 6.09
CA VAL A 267 14.27 -5.44 6.21
C VAL A 267 15.42 -5.11 5.25
N ASP A 268 15.31 -4.01 4.52
CA ASP A 268 16.39 -3.50 3.65
C ASP A 268 17.33 -2.59 4.46
N ILE A 269 18.47 -3.14 4.92
CA ILE A 269 19.42 -2.38 5.75
C ILE A 269 20.13 -1.27 4.99
N SER A 270 20.18 -1.33 3.66
CA SER A 270 20.80 -0.29 2.83
C SER A 270 19.94 0.99 2.74
N HIS A 271 18.66 0.89 3.07
CA HIS A 271 17.75 2.05 3.00
C HIS A 271 17.99 3.02 4.18
N PRO A 272 18.12 4.34 3.95
CA PRO A 272 18.40 5.31 5.01
C PRO A 272 17.35 5.33 6.14
N ASN A 273 16.09 5.00 5.85
CA ASN A 273 14.98 4.99 6.82
C ASN A 273 14.53 3.55 7.15
N PHE A 274 15.43 2.57 7.21
CA PHE A 274 15.06 1.18 7.46
C PHE A 274 14.43 0.97 8.83
N GLU A 275 14.84 1.73 9.85
CA GLU A 275 14.28 1.66 11.20
C GLU A 275 12.81 2.09 11.22
N GLU A 276 12.48 3.22 10.56
CA GLU A 276 11.09 3.65 10.39
C GLU A 276 10.26 2.60 9.63
N GLN A 277 10.84 2.00 8.58
CA GLN A 277 10.17 0.94 7.82
C GLN A 277 9.93 -0.30 8.68
N TYR A 278 10.91 -0.69 9.51
CA TYR A 278 10.77 -1.79 10.45
C TYR A 278 9.62 -1.54 11.43
N GLU A 279 9.58 -0.36 12.06
CA GLU A 279 8.53 0.02 13.01
C GLU A 279 7.14 0.04 12.39
N VAL A 280 7.00 0.59 11.17
CA VAL A 280 5.72 0.61 10.43
C VAL A 280 5.20 -0.80 10.20
N VAL A 281 6.07 -1.75 9.82
CA VAL A 281 5.67 -3.13 9.59
C VAL A 281 5.26 -3.81 10.90
N GLU A 282 6.03 -3.64 11.98
CA GLU A 282 5.72 -4.19 13.29
C GLU A 282 4.39 -3.68 13.84
N GLN A 283 4.14 -2.37 13.74
CA GLN A 283 2.88 -1.77 14.14
C GLN A 283 1.71 -2.35 13.35
N THR A 284 1.86 -2.45 12.02
CA THR A 284 0.80 -2.98 11.15
C THR A 284 0.50 -4.45 11.45
N ILE A 285 1.53 -5.28 11.67
CA ILE A 285 1.36 -6.68 12.05
C ILE A 285 0.62 -6.78 13.38
N ASN A 286 1.01 -5.99 14.36
CA ASN A 286 0.37 -5.98 15.68
C ASN A 286 -1.10 -5.56 15.59
N GLU A 287 -1.44 -4.52 14.82
CA GLU A 287 -2.83 -4.11 14.58
C GLU A 287 -3.66 -5.19 13.90
N LEU A 288 -3.09 -5.88 12.91
CA LEU A 288 -3.75 -6.96 12.19
C LEU A 288 -4.09 -8.14 13.09
N LEU A 289 -3.22 -8.44 14.04
CA LEU A 289 -3.38 -9.55 14.98
C LEU A 289 -4.32 -9.19 16.14
N THR A 290 -4.32 -7.93 16.60
CA THR A 290 -5.15 -7.46 17.74
C THR A 290 -6.63 -7.33 17.39
N LYS A 291 -6.97 -6.83 16.19
CA LYS A 291 -8.36 -6.66 15.74
C LYS A 291 -9.19 -7.97 15.73
N GLN A 292 -8.58 -9.13 15.76
CA GLN A 292 -9.30 -10.41 15.84
C GLN A 292 -9.84 -10.71 17.24
N THR A 293 -9.14 -10.28 18.28
CA THR A 293 -9.55 -10.52 19.67
C THR A 293 -10.86 -9.78 19.98
N GLU A 294 -10.97 -8.54 19.51
CA GLU A 294 -12.15 -7.70 19.76
C GLU A 294 -13.41 -8.16 19.00
N VAL A 295 -13.27 -8.67 17.78
CA VAL A 295 -14.44 -9.12 16.96
C VAL A 295 -15.02 -10.44 17.49
N LYS A 296 -14.22 -11.29 18.14
CA LYS A 296 -14.70 -12.54 18.74
C LYS A 296 -15.39 -12.33 20.08
N GLU A 297 -15.03 -11.29 20.84
CA GLU A 297 -15.68 -10.95 22.10
C GLU A 297 -17.06 -10.30 21.92
N GLN A 298 -17.36 -9.73 20.76
CA GLN A 298 -18.63 -9.05 20.47
C GLN A 298 -19.73 -9.90 19.84
N GLN A 299 -19.52 -11.23 19.64
CA GLN A 299 -20.61 -12.10 19.18
C GLN A 299 -21.45 -12.61 20.37
N PRO A 300 -22.73 -12.13 20.51
CA PRO A 300 -23.60 -12.62 21.56
C PRO A 300 -24.06 -14.04 21.22
N TRP A 301 -23.85 -14.92 22.16
CA TRP A 301 -24.55 -16.19 22.40
C TRP A 301 -25.43 -16.71 21.25
N SER A 302 -24.90 -17.61 20.43
CA SER A 302 -25.72 -18.58 19.71
C SER A 302 -25.08 -19.95 19.70
N ASN A 303 -25.72 -20.86 20.45
CA ASN A 303 -25.63 -22.32 20.37
C ASN A 303 -24.27 -23.00 20.63
N LYS A 304 -24.00 -23.24 21.90
CA LYS A 304 -23.12 -24.35 22.34
C LYS A 304 -23.68 -25.68 21.85
N ARG A 305 -23.28 -26.13 20.64
CA ARG A 305 -23.23 -27.57 20.36
C ARG A 305 -21.88 -28.08 20.84
N LYS A 306 -21.93 -29.08 21.70
CA LYS A 306 -20.79 -29.82 22.23
C LYS A 306 -20.00 -30.40 21.05
N ASP A 307 -18.85 -29.83 20.77
CA ASP A 307 -17.87 -30.42 19.87
C ASP A 307 -16.70 -30.95 20.71
N ASN A 308 -16.57 -32.28 20.59
CA ASN A 308 -15.54 -33.02 21.32
C ASN A 308 -14.16 -32.69 20.79
N GLY A 309 -13.32 -32.13 21.69
CA GLY A 309 -11.91 -32.49 21.79
C GLY A 309 -10.99 -32.11 20.64
N ASN A 310 -10.95 -30.85 20.17
CA ASN A 310 -9.73 -30.29 19.58
C ASN A 310 -9.76 -28.77 19.78
N ARG A 311 -9.44 -28.33 21.00
CA ARG A 311 -9.16 -26.92 21.27
C ARG A 311 -7.87 -26.56 20.52
N LYS A 312 -8.01 -26.00 19.31
CA LYS A 312 -6.97 -25.14 18.76
C LYS A 312 -6.84 -23.96 19.73
N THR A 313 -5.80 -23.94 20.52
CA THR A 313 -5.42 -22.79 21.35
C THR A 313 -5.34 -21.58 20.44
N GLU A 314 -6.21 -20.60 20.66
CA GLU A 314 -6.16 -19.33 19.96
C GLU A 314 -4.81 -18.68 20.30
N LYS A 315 -3.96 -18.56 19.29
CA LYS A 315 -2.65 -17.89 19.46
C LYS A 315 -2.91 -16.41 19.71
N THR A 316 -2.49 -15.90 20.85
CA THR A 316 -2.49 -14.46 21.15
C THR A 316 -1.42 -13.78 20.29
N VAL A 317 -1.60 -12.49 19.97
CA VAL A 317 -0.68 -11.67 19.14
C VAL A 317 0.79 -11.81 19.49
N ALA A 318 1.10 -11.97 20.80
CA ALA A 318 2.46 -12.11 21.33
C ALA A 318 3.07 -13.53 21.10
N GLN A 319 2.36 -14.45 20.43
CA GLN A 319 2.76 -15.86 20.37
C GLN A 319 3.27 -16.35 19.01
N ILE A 320 3.23 -15.53 17.96
CA ILE A 320 3.85 -15.92 16.69
C ILE A 320 5.33 -15.54 16.73
N PRO A 321 6.24 -16.53 16.72
CA PRO A 321 7.67 -16.26 16.71
C PRO A 321 8.06 -15.48 15.44
N ARG A 322 9.05 -14.60 15.56
CA ARG A 322 9.52 -13.75 14.49
C ARG A 322 11.02 -13.84 14.35
N ILE A 323 11.51 -13.95 13.12
CA ILE A 323 12.92 -13.83 12.79
C ILE A 323 13.07 -12.60 11.90
N VAL A 324 13.96 -11.70 12.28
CA VAL A 324 14.25 -10.49 11.48
C VAL A 324 15.41 -10.77 10.54
N VAL A 325 15.23 -10.50 9.26
CA VAL A 325 16.24 -10.69 8.22
C VAL A 325 16.62 -9.34 7.64
N PHE A 326 17.80 -8.86 8.01
CA PHE A 326 18.40 -7.68 7.41
C PHE A 326 19.05 -8.06 6.08
N ASN A 327 18.37 -7.69 4.99
CA ASN A 327 18.78 -8.02 3.63
C ASN A 327 19.51 -6.83 2.98
N LYS A 328 20.16 -7.11 1.85
CA LYS A 328 20.92 -6.15 1.04
C LYS A 328 22.16 -5.57 1.73
N ILE A 329 22.85 -6.38 2.53
CA ILE A 329 24.14 -5.96 3.12
C ILE A 329 25.17 -5.58 2.06
N ASP A 330 25.04 -6.13 0.85
CA ASP A 330 25.87 -5.82 -0.32
C ASP A 330 25.70 -4.39 -0.84
N ALA A 331 24.56 -3.78 -0.59
CA ALA A 331 24.26 -2.40 -0.96
C ALA A 331 24.40 -1.41 0.22
N PHE A 332 24.80 -1.91 1.39
CA PHE A 332 25.00 -1.06 2.55
C PHE A 332 26.27 -0.21 2.37
N THR A 333 26.14 1.08 2.62
CA THR A 333 27.26 2.03 2.57
C THR A 333 27.30 2.84 3.87
N TYR A 334 28.49 3.12 4.36
CA TYR A 334 28.70 4.02 5.47
C TYR A 334 29.88 4.95 5.20
N THR A 335 29.87 6.12 5.80
CA THR A 335 30.96 7.10 5.73
C THR A 335 31.54 7.22 7.13
N PRO A 336 32.78 6.76 7.36
CA PRO A 336 33.41 6.90 8.67
C PRO A 336 33.51 8.39 9.02
N LYS A 337 33.24 8.71 10.28
CA LYS A 337 33.34 10.05 10.78
C LYS A 337 34.82 10.39 11.05
N GLU A 338 35.27 11.58 10.67
CA GLU A 338 36.59 12.07 10.98
C GLU A 338 36.72 12.36 12.49
N GLU A 339 37.91 12.12 13.07
CA GLU A 339 38.12 12.27 14.52
C GLU A 339 37.86 13.70 15.01
N ASP A 340 38.04 14.71 14.17
CA ASP A 340 37.85 16.13 14.47
C ASP A 340 36.43 16.64 14.24
N ASP A 341 35.53 15.81 13.71
CA ASP A 341 34.14 16.21 13.42
C ASP A 341 33.28 16.12 14.70
N LEU A 342 32.92 17.29 15.26
CA LEU A 342 32.08 17.41 16.46
C LEU A 342 30.56 17.34 16.18
N THR A 343 30.13 17.12 14.92
CA THR A 343 28.70 16.96 14.63
C THR A 343 28.14 15.67 15.27
N PRO A 344 26.84 15.62 15.57
CA PRO A 344 26.25 14.36 16.09
C PRO A 344 26.45 13.20 15.13
N ILE A 345 26.72 12.02 15.65
CA ILE A 345 26.82 10.77 14.87
C ILE A 345 25.47 10.57 14.17
N LYS A 346 25.51 10.54 12.84
CA LYS A 346 24.36 10.18 12.03
C LYS A 346 24.43 8.71 11.66
N ARG A 347 23.32 8.16 11.21
CA ARG A 347 23.27 6.76 10.77
C ARG A 347 24.30 6.42 9.68
N GLU A 348 24.55 7.33 8.75
CA GLU A 348 25.55 7.19 7.69
C GLU A 348 26.98 6.99 8.20
N ASN A 349 27.23 7.30 9.49
CA ASN A 349 28.51 7.14 10.16
C ASN A 349 28.63 5.84 10.96
N ILE A 350 27.56 5.00 11.00
CA ILE A 350 27.56 3.75 11.76
C ILE A 350 27.98 2.61 10.85
N SER A 351 29.00 1.85 11.25
CA SER A 351 29.47 0.69 10.49
C SER A 351 28.45 -0.47 10.53
N LEU A 352 28.58 -1.38 9.57
CA LEU A 352 27.72 -2.58 9.54
C LEU A 352 27.88 -3.43 10.79
N GLU A 353 29.10 -3.56 11.31
CA GLU A 353 29.40 -4.33 12.53
C GLU A 353 28.74 -3.74 13.78
N GLU A 354 28.74 -2.41 13.92
CA GLU A 354 28.06 -1.71 15.00
C GLU A 354 26.54 -1.88 14.94
N LEU A 355 25.95 -1.76 13.73
CA LEU A 355 24.54 -2.02 13.49
C LEU A 355 24.18 -3.47 13.84
N GLN A 356 25.00 -4.44 13.44
CA GLN A 356 24.77 -5.85 13.76
C GLN A 356 24.76 -6.07 15.28
N ARG A 357 25.74 -5.55 16.00
CA ARG A 357 25.80 -5.66 17.47
C ARG A 357 24.58 -5.03 18.15
N THR A 358 24.19 -3.85 17.68
CA THR A 358 23.04 -3.11 18.24
C THR A 358 21.74 -3.88 18.02
N TRP A 359 21.49 -4.38 16.81
CA TRP A 359 20.25 -5.07 16.47
C TRP A 359 20.20 -6.50 17.03
N MET A 360 21.31 -7.23 17.11
CA MET A 360 21.39 -8.51 17.80
C MET A 360 21.05 -8.35 19.28
N SER A 361 21.59 -7.34 19.94
CA SER A 361 21.23 -7.04 21.33
C SER A 361 19.77 -6.65 21.49
N LYS A 362 19.22 -5.84 20.57
CA LYS A 362 17.82 -5.37 20.61
C LYS A 362 16.81 -6.50 20.38
N LEU A 363 17.14 -7.48 19.55
CA LEU A 363 16.27 -8.58 19.15
C LEU A 363 16.62 -9.92 19.80
N HIS A 364 17.48 -9.93 20.83
CA HIS A 364 17.89 -11.14 21.55
C HIS A 364 18.39 -12.26 20.61
N ASP A 365 19.21 -11.91 19.62
CA ASP A 365 19.77 -12.79 18.59
C ASP A 365 18.75 -13.38 17.58
N ASP A 366 17.48 -13.02 17.64
CA ASP A 366 16.46 -13.43 16.66
C ASP A 366 16.57 -12.66 15.32
N CYS A 367 17.78 -12.36 14.87
CA CYS A 367 18.04 -11.69 13.61
C CYS A 367 19.24 -12.22 12.86
N ILE A 368 19.19 -12.12 11.54
CA ILE A 368 20.27 -12.51 10.64
C ILE A 368 20.52 -11.41 9.58
N PHE A 369 21.75 -11.33 9.09
CA PHE A 369 22.20 -10.36 8.10
C PHE A 369 22.61 -11.09 6.83
N ILE A 370 21.99 -10.77 5.70
CA ILE A 370 22.20 -11.49 4.43
C ILE A 370 22.25 -10.54 3.23
N SER A 371 22.77 -11.07 2.12
CA SER A 371 22.48 -10.57 0.79
C SER A 371 21.74 -11.65 0.00
N ALA A 372 20.45 -11.48 -0.24
CA ALA A 372 19.68 -12.43 -1.04
C ALA A 372 20.11 -12.44 -2.53
N ARG A 373 20.92 -11.48 -2.96
CA ARG A 373 21.45 -11.38 -4.32
C ARG A 373 22.80 -12.08 -4.49
N GLN A 374 23.63 -12.01 -3.47
CA GLN A 374 24.94 -12.70 -3.44
C GLN A 374 24.71 -14.04 -2.73
N LYS A 375 24.84 -15.13 -3.46
CA LYS A 375 24.70 -16.50 -2.91
C LYS A 375 25.86 -16.86 -2.00
#